data_d1d077c3285b363ab5ea2327719d17b6
#
_entry.id   d1d077c3285b363ab5ea2327719d17b6
#
_cell.length_a   1.000
_cell.length_b   1.000
_cell.length_c   1.000
_cell.angle_alpha   90.00
_cell.angle_beta   90.00
_cell.angle_gamma   90.00
#
_symmetry.space_group_name_H-M   'P 1'
#
loop_
_entity.id
_entity.type
_entity.pdbx_description
1 polymer ?
#
loop_
_entity_poly.entity_id
_entity_poly.type
_entity_poly.pdbx_seq_one_letter_code
_entity_poly.pdbx_strand_id
1 'polypeptide(L)'
;MLLRVAARVTGEPWIVAICHCTECQRRTGSAFGVSAHFPKEQVRIEGPSKVYVRASDSGRKVEFHFCPDCGTSVFWYAEVRPEHIGIASGNFADPLMPWPTVSIWEMTRHPWVTFDHPVDRFTDQLSTPATPATG
;
A
#
# COMPACT_ATOMS: atom_id res chain seq x y z
N MET A 1 2.49 -16.90 13.67
CA MET A 1 3.62 -16.77 12.73
C MET A 1 4.43 -15.53 13.09
N LEU A 2 5.73 -15.66 13.23
CA LEU A 2 6.60 -14.54 13.55
C LEU A 2 7.25 -14.01 12.26
N LEU A 3 7.04 -12.72 11.99
CA LEU A 3 7.72 -12.05 10.90
C LEU A 3 9.15 -11.70 11.34
N ARG A 4 10.13 -11.95 10.48
CA ARG A 4 11.52 -11.53 10.74
C ARG A 4 11.75 -10.07 10.45
N VAL A 5 10.92 -9.46 9.62
CA VAL A 5 11.00 -8.03 9.29
C VAL A 5 9.78 -7.32 9.87
N ALA A 6 9.99 -6.13 10.39
CA ALA A 6 8.91 -5.32 10.95
C ALA A 6 9.07 -3.86 10.54
N ALA A 7 7.94 -3.21 10.31
CA ALA A 7 7.87 -1.77 10.11
C ALA A 7 7.11 -1.19 11.31
N ARG A 8 7.81 -0.40 12.13
CA ARG A 8 7.19 0.29 13.26
C ARG A 8 6.86 1.71 12.84
N VAL A 9 5.63 2.12 13.10
CA VAL A 9 5.15 3.44 12.67
C VAL A 9 4.75 4.27 13.88
N THR A 10 4.88 5.58 13.73
CA THR A 10 4.37 6.56 14.69
C THR A 10 3.46 7.54 13.97
N GLY A 11 2.41 7.99 14.65
CA GLY A 11 1.46 8.93 14.08
C GLY A 11 0.54 8.29 13.05
N GLU A 12 -0.18 9.15 12.35
CA GLU A 12 -1.16 8.73 11.36
C GLU A 12 -0.53 8.61 9.97
N PRO A 13 -1.06 7.74 9.11
CA PRO A 13 -0.61 7.70 7.73
C PRO A 13 -1.01 8.99 6.99
N TRP A 14 -0.24 9.35 5.98
CA TRP A 14 -0.61 10.43 5.08
C TRP A 14 -1.84 10.04 4.26
N ILE A 15 -1.91 8.80 3.80
CA ILE A 15 -3.00 8.31 2.98
C ILE A 15 -3.11 6.79 3.16
N VAL A 16 -4.34 6.29 3.09
CA VAL A 16 -4.61 4.85 2.98
C VAL A 16 -5.35 4.64 1.68
N ALA A 17 -4.77 3.84 0.78
CA ALA A 17 -5.30 3.62 -0.55
C ALA A 17 -5.62 2.15 -0.78
N ILE A 18 -6.73 1.90 -1.47
CA ILE A 18 -7.03 0.59 -2.02
C ILE A 18 -6.69 0.61 -3.50
N CYS A 19 -5.91 -0.38 -3.95
CA CYS A 19 -5.44 -0.46 -5.32
C CYS A 19 -5.98 -1.73 -5.99
N HIS A 20 -6.65 -1.55 -7.11
CA HIS A 20 -7.28 -2.64 -7.86
C HIS A 20 -6.45 -3.08 -9.07
N CYS A 21 -5.22 -2.61 -9.22
CA CYS A 21 -4.42 -2.98 -10.38
C CYS A 21 -4.10 -4.49 -10.38
N THR A 22 -3.86 -5.04 -11.54
CA THR A 22 -3.62 -6.47 -11.68
C THR A 22 -2.38 -6.93 -10.91
N GLU A 23 -1.37 -6.07 -10.79
CA GLU A 23 -0.18 -6.39 -10.02
C GLU A 23 -0.46 -6.51 -8.52
N CYS A 24 -1.30 -5.61 -7.99
CA CYS A 24 -1.72 -5.71 -6.59
C CYS A 24 -2.59 -6.95 -6.35
N GLN A 25 -3.45 -7.29 -7.31
CA GLN A 25 -4.24 -8.52 -7.23
C GLN A 25 -3.33 -9.74 -7.17
N ARG A 26 -2.33 -9.81 -8.04
CA ARG A 26 -1.40 -10.95 -8.08
C ARG A 26 -0.53 -11.02 -6.82
N ARG A 27 -0.02 -9.88 -6.38
CA ARG A 27 0.83 -9.82 -5.20
C ARG A 27 0.11 -10.31 -3.95
N THR A 28 -1.13 -9.90 -3.77
CA THR A 28 -1.91 -10.23 -2.56
C THR A 28 -2.67 -11.54 -2.69
N GLY A 29 -2.93 -12.01 -3.90
CA GLY A 29 -3.85 -13.13 -4.12
C GLY A 29 -5.29 -12.76 -3.77
N SER A 30 -5.60 -11.46 -3.80
CA SER A 30 -6.93 -10.93 -3.49
C SER A 30 -7.41 -10.04 -4.62
N ALA A 31 -8.63 -9.54 -4.52
CA ALA A 31 -9.20 -8.64 -5.51
C ALA A 31 -8.54 -7.24 -5.49
N PHE A 32 -7.76 -6.92 -4.46
CA PHE A 32 -7.11 -5.62 -4.30
C PHE A 32 -6.01 -5.69 -3.25
N GLY A 33 -5.17 -4.65 -3.24
CA GLY A 33 -4.24 -4.43 -2.15
C GLY A 33 -4.61 -3.16 -1.40
N VAL A 34 -4.29 -3.10 -0.11
CA VAL A 34 -4.50 -1.90 0.70
C VAL A 34 -3.15 -1.46 1.24
N SER A 35 -2.82 -0.19 1.03
CA SER A 35 -1.55 0.37 1.47
C SER A 35 -1.77 1.60 2.34
N ALA A 36 -1.05 1.63 3.46
CA ALA A 36 -0.96 2.82 4.30
C ALA A 36 0.39 3.48 4.01
N HIS A 37 0.36 4.73 3.59
CA HIS A 37 1.56 5.47 3.24
C HIS A 37 1.90 6.43 4.36
N PHE A 38 3.09 6.26 4.93
CA PHE A 38 3.59 7.10 6.02
C PHE A 38 4.77 7.93 5.54
N PRO A 39 4.93 9.17 6.02
CA PRO A 39 6.20 9.87 5.86
C PRO A 39 7.32 8.99 6.37
N LYS A 40 8.43 8.93 5.66
CA LYS A 40 9.53 8.01 6.02
C LYS A 40 10.09 8.26 7.42
N GLU A 41 9.99 9.49 7.92
CA GLU A 41 10.43 9.85 9.26
C GLU A 41 9.62 9.18 10.36
N GLN A 42 8.41 8.72 10.02
CA GLN A 42 7.51 8.03 10.96
C GLN A 42 7.68 6.52 10.96
N VAL A 43 8.59 5.99 10.12
CA VAL A 43 8.73 4.55 9.93
C VAL A 43 10.12 4.10 10.34
N ARG A 44 10.16 3.05 11.15
CA ARG A 44 11.40 2.39 11.57
C ARG A 44 11.35 0.94 11.13
N ILE A 45 12.30 0.54 10.30
CA ILE A 45 12.39 -0.82 9.78
C ILE A 45 13.34 -1.63 10.66
N GLU A 46 12.92 -2.83 11.03
CA GLU A 46 13.71 -3.76 11.83
C GLU A 46 13.72 -5.14 11.17
N GLY A 47 14.88 -5.80 11.22
CA GLY A 47 15.04 -7.14 10.70
C GLY A 47 15.35 -7.21 9.22
N PRO A 48 15.78 -8.39 8.74
CA PRO A 48 16.14 -8.59 7.34
C PRO A 48 14.90 -8.79 6.47
N SER A 49 14.96 -8.30 5.23
CA SER A 49 13.92 -8.55 4.24
C SER A 49 14.55 -9.02 2.95
N LYS A 50 13.76 -9.70 2.12
CA LYS A 50 14.10 -9.92 0.72
C LYS A 50 13.43 -8.83 -0.10
N VAL A 51 14.03 -8.52 -1.25
CA VAL A 51 13.62 -7.41 -2.09
C VAL A 51 13.22 -7.93 -3.47
N TYR A 52 12.08 -7.44 -3.95
CA TYR A 52 11.66 -7.62 -5.33
C TYR A 52 11.38 -6.24 -5.93
N VAL A 53 12.07 -5.94 -7.03
CA VAL A 53 11.89 -4.66 -7.72
C VAL A 53 11.11 -4.90 -9.00
N ARG A 54 10.04 -4.13 -9.20
CA ARG A 54 9.30 -4.15 -10.45
C ARG A 54 9.09 -2.72 -10.95
N ALA A 55 8.92 -2.59 -12.28
CA ALA A 55 8.48 -1.34 -12.86
C ALA A 55 6.96 -1.24 -12.70
N SER A 56 6.48 -0.07 -12.30
CA SER A 56 5.05 0.23 -12.34
C SER A 56 4.65 0.59 -13.77
N ASP A 57 3.34 0.73 -14.00
CA ASP A 57 2.82 1.11 -15.31
C ASP A 57 3.32 2.48 -15.77
N SER A 58 3.74 3.33 -14.84
CA SER A 58 4.35 4.63 -15.15
C SER A 58 5.82 4.50 -15.57
N GLY A 59 6.40 3.29 -15.56
CA GLY A 59 7.80 3.06 -15.85
C GLY A 59 8.73 3.27 -14.67
N ARG A 60 8.22 3.75 -13.53
CA ARG A 60 9.00 3.96 -12.33
C ARG A 60 9.05 2.69 -11.49
N LYS A 61 10.12 2.55 -10.73
CA LYS A 61 10.35 1.33 -9.95
C LYS A 61 9.64 1.38 -8.61
N VAL A 62 9.21 0.20 -8.17
CA VAL A 62 8.73 -0.03 -6.80
C VAL A 62 9.55 -1.17 -6.22
N GLU A 63 10.13 -0.93 -5.06
CA GLU A 63 10.99 -1.88 -4.38
C GLU A 63 10.20 -2.49 -3.21
N PHE A 64 9.74 -3.73 -3.39
CA PHE A 64 8.97 -4.44 -2.36
C PHE A 64 9.89 -5.20 -1.43
N HIS A 65 9.64 -5.07 -0.13
CA HIS A 65 10.34 -5.80 0.92
C HIS A 65 9.40 -6.80 1.56
N PHE A 66 9.81 -8.06 1.59
CA PHE A 66 8.99 -9.12 2.13
C PHE A 66 9.78 -10.00 3.09
N CYS A 67 9.05 -10.69 3.97
CA CYS A 67 9.66 -11.57 4.96
C CYS A 67 10.35 -12.74 4.29
N PRO A 68 11.64 -12.99 4.58
CA PRO A 68 12.34 -14.10 3.94
C PRO A 68 11.86 -15.48 4.38
N ASP A 69 11.17 -15.58 5.51
CA ASP A 69 10.70 -16.86 6.02
C ASP A 69 9.31 -17.23 5.56
N CYS A 70 8.38 -16.25 5.47
CA CYS A 70 6.99 -16.54 5.13
C CYS A 70 6.49 -15.86 3.86
N GLY A 71 7.30 -14.97 3.26
CA GLY A 71 6.93 -14.31 2.01
C GLY A 71 5.94 -13.17 2.16
N THR A 72 5.53 -12.80 3.36
CA THR A 72 4.61 -11.69 3.58
C THR A 72 5.22 -10.39 3.09
N SER A 73 4.53 -9.69 2.18
CA SER A 73 4.92 -8.34 1.77
C SER A 73 4.66 -7.38 2.93
N VAL A 74 5.69 -6.65 3.35
CA VAL A 74 5.59 -5.79 4.54
C VAL A 74 5.54 -4.32 4.14
N PHE A 75 6.51 -3.86 3.37
CA PHE A 75 6.59 -2.45 3.00
C PHE A 75 7.27 -2.29 1.64
N TRP A 76 7.18 -1.08 1.08
CA TRP A 76 7.82 -0.77 -0.20
C TRP A 76 8.20 0.68 -0.32
N TYR A 77 9.23 0.91 -1.15
CA TYR A 77 9.65 2.22 -1.58
C TYR A 77 9.24 2.40 -3.03
N ALA A 78 8.53 3.49 -3.33
CA ALA A 78 8.12 3.82 -4.69
C ALA A 78 8.85 5.06 -5.16
N GLU A 79 9.48 5.01 -6.34
CA GLU A 79 10.19 6.16 -6.91
C GLU A 79 9.28 7.36 -7.07
N VAL A 80 7.99 7.12 -7.35
CA VAL A 80 7.01 8.19 -7.54
C VAL A 80 6.71 8.93 -6.24
N ARG A 81 7.01 8.32 -5.09
CA ARG A 81 6.74 8.92 -3.78
C ARG A 81 7.92 8.72 -2.83
N PRO A 82 9.07 9.37 -3.12
CA PRO A 82 10.29 9.11 -2.37
C PRO A 82 10.24 9.53 -0.91
N GLU A 83 9.30 10.39 -0.54
CA GLU A 83 9.17 10.90 0.83
C GLU A 83 8.31 10.00 1.72
N HIS A 84 7.69 8.95 1.16
CA HIS A 84 6.78 8.07 1.88
C HIS A 84 7.21 6.62 1.74
N ILE A 85 6.82 5.82 2.74
CA ILE A 85 6.97 4.37 2.69
C ILE A 85 5.56 3.78 2.69
N GLY A 86 5.31 2.89 1.72
CA GLY A 86 4.06 2.15 1.66
C GLY A 86 4.14 0.92 2.53
N ILE A 87 3.11 0.70 3.34
CA ILE A 87 3.03 -0.48 4.20
C ILE A 87 1.76 -1.22 3.86
N ALA A 88 1.86 -2.55 3.73
CA ALA A 88 0.68 -3.38 3.54
C ALA A 88 -0.22 -3.24 4.77
N SER A 89 -1.36 -2.60 4.60
CA SER A 89 -2.22 -2.21 5.71
C SER A 89 -2.69 -3.41 6.53
N GLY A 90 -2.96 -4.54 5.86
CA GLY A 90 -3.39 -5.75 6.54
C GLY A 90 -2.36 -6.32 7.52
N ASN A 91 -1.09 -5.96 7.38
CA ASN A 91 -0.05 -6.46 8.29
C ASN A 91 -0.19 -5.92 9.72
N PHE A 92 -0.88 -4.81 9.89
CA PHE A 92 -1.18 -4.33 11.25
C PHE A 92 -2.17 -5.26 11.96
N ALA A 93 -2.97 -6.02 11.19
CA ALA A 93 -3.96 -6.97 11.70
C ALA A 93 -4.86 -6.32 12.77
N ASP A 94 -5.21 -5.08 12.55
CA ASP A 94 -5.96 -4.27 13.50
C ASP A 94 -7.14 -3.60 12.77
N PRO A 95 -8.38 -3.97 13.11
CA PRO A 95 -9.56 -3.39 12.46
C PRO A 95 -9.74 -1.90 12.77
N LEU A 96 -9.02 -1.37 13.74
CA LEU A 96 -9.07 0.06 14.07
C LEU A 96 -8.09 0.90 13.26
N MET A 97 -7.29 0.29 12.39
CA MET A 97 -6.45 1.04 11.47
C MET A 97 -7.32 1.94 10.58
N PRO A 98 -6.80 3.11 10.18
CA PRO A 98 -7.54 4.00 9.29
C PRO A 98 -7.98 3.28 8.01
N TRP A 99 -9.24 3.52 7.62
CA TRP A 99 -9.83 2.92 6.43
C TRP A 99 -9.31 3.59 5.17
N PRO A 100 -9.34 2.89 4.02
CA PRO A 100 -8.96 3.52 2.77
C PRO A 100 -9.94 4.63 2.40
N THR A 101 -9.40 5.79 2.06
CA THR A 101 -10.17 6.94 1.60
C THR A 101 -9.89 7.25 0.15
N VAL A 102 -8.99 6.51 -0.48
CA VAL A 102 -8.61 6.65 -1.88
C VAL A 102 -8.64 5.27 -2.52
N SER A 103 -9.25 5.21 -3.70
CA SER A 103 -9.32 4.01 -4.53
C SER A 103 -8.65 4.31 -5.87
N ILE A 104 -7.63 3.54 -6.23
CA ILE A 104 -6.91 3.72 -7.48
C ILE A 104 -6.99 2.47 -8.35
N TRP A 105 -6.78 2.67 -9.66
CA TRP A 105 -6.91 1.61 -10.65
C TRP A 105 -8.30 0.99 -10.67
N GLU A 106 -9.32 1.85 -10.59
CA GLU A 106 -10.71 1.43 -10.61
C GLU A 106 -11.08 0.72 -11.91
N MET A 107 -10.31 0.95 -12.98
CA MET A 107 -10.55 0.32 -14.28
C MET A 107 -10.48 -1.22 -14.22
N THR A 108 -9.77 -1.77 -13.26
CA THR A 108 -9.68 -3.23 -13.06
C THR A 108 -10.32 -3.69 -11.75
N ARG A 109 -11.10 -2.83 -11.12
CA ARG A 109 -11.84 -3.17 -9.90
C ARG A 109 -12.84 -4.29 -10.15
N HIS A 110 -12.86 -5.28 -9.26
CA HIS A 110 -13.89 -6.31 -9.31
C HIS A 110 -15.25 -5.70 -8.96
N PRO A 111 -16.33 -5.98 -9.73
CA PRO A 111 -17.62 -5.29 -9.54
C PRO A 111 -18.25 -5.46 -8.17
N TRP A 112 -17.93 -6.55 -7.46
CA TRP A 112 -18.50 -6.81 -6.14
C TRP A 112 -17.80 -6.03 -5.01
N VAL A 113 -16.68 -5.37 -5.31
CA VAL A 113 -15.99 -4.54 -4.32
C VAL A 113 -16.68 -3.19 -4.23
N THR A 114 -17.26 -2.90 -3.08
CA THR A 114 -17.99 -1.67 -2.82
C THR A 114 -17.51 -1.05 -1.50
N PHE A 115 -17.81 0.23 -1.33
CA PHE A 115 -17.41 0.97 -0.13
C PHE A 115 -18.66 1.49 0.58
N ASP A 116 -18.66 1.41 1.89
CA ASP A 116 -19.74 1.92 2.74
C ASP A 116 -19.42 3.29 3.36
N HIS A 117 -18.37 3.95 2.85
CA HIS A 117 -17.92 5.25 3.30
C HIS A 117 -17.37 6.04 2.11
N PRO A 118 -17.19 7.37 2.23
CA PRO A 118 -16.68 8.18 1.13
C PRO A 118 -15.26 7.79 0.73
N VAL A 119 -15.04 7.64 -0.57
CA VAL A 119 -13.73 7.29 -1.13
C VAL A 119 -13.54 8.10 -2.42
N ASP A 120 -12.39 8.73 -2.56
CA ASP A 120 -11.98 9.37 -3.81
C ASP A 120 -11.53 8.29 -4.78
N ARG A 121 -12.10 8.28 -5.98
CA ARG A 121 -11.89 7.23 -6.96
C ARG A 121 -11.12 7.74 -8.16
N PHE A 122 -10.15 6.96 -8.60
CA PHE A 122 -9.32 7.26 -9.76
C PHE A 122 -9.30 6.06 -10.70
N THR A 123 -9.47 6.33 -11.99
CA THR A 123 -9.50 5.28 -13.02
C THR A 123 -8.18 4.52 -13.05
N ASP A 124 -7.08 5.24 -12.92
CA ASP A 124 -5.74 4.67 -12.86
C ASP A 124 -5.02 5.14 -11.60
N GLN A 125 -3.79 5.59 -11.69
CA GLN A 125 -3.04 6.06 -10.52
C GLN A 125 -3.52 7.43 -10.05
N LEU A 126 -3.10 7.81 -8.84
CA LEU A 126 -3.39 9.14 -8.32
C LEU A 126 -2.84 10.21 -9.25
N SER A 127 -3.67 11.16 -9.63
CA SER A 127 -3.19 12.38 -10.28
C SER A 127 -2.42 13.20 -9.26
N THR A 128 -1.29 13.74 -9.69
CA THR A 128 -0.31 14.37 -8.80
C THR A 128 -0.59 15.77 -8.39
N PRO A 129 -0.17 16.14 -7.21
CA PRO A 129 -0.03 15.31 -6.03
C PRO A 129 -1.42 15.05 -5.50
N ALA A 130 -1.77 13.80 -5.33
CA ALA A 130 -3.10 13.49 -4.87
C ALA A 130 -3.28 14.03 -3.46
N THR A 131 -4.34 14.79 -3.28
CA THR A 131 -4.80 15.17 -1.97
C THR A 131 -5.80 14.10 -1.54
N PRO A 132 -5.62 13.49 -0.36
CA PRO A 132 -6.60 12.53 0.13
C PRO A 132 -7.97 13.17 0.25
N ALA A 133 -9.01 12.34 0.19
CA ALA A 133 -10.37 12.81 0.40
C ALA A 133 -10.44 13.60 1.70
N THR A 134 -10.94 14.81 1.62
CA THR A 134 -11.16 15.66 2.79
C THR A 134 -12.58 15.42 3.29
N GLY A 135 -12.75 14.40 4.02
CA GLY A 135 -14.04 14.10 4.64
C GLY A 135 -14.95 13.29 3.80
#